data_c604b371c0f20026d2cfc007a948cef1
#
_entry.id   c604b371c0f20026d2cfc007a948cef1
#
_cell.length_a   1.000
_cell.length_b   1.000
_cell.length_c   1.000
_cell.angle_alpha   90.00
_cell.angle_beta   90.00
_cell.angle_gamma   90.00
#
_symmetry.space_group_name_H-M   'P 1'
#
loop_
_entity.id
_entity.type
_entity.pdbx_description
1 polymer ?
#
loop_
_entity_poly.entity_id
_entity_poly.type
_entity_poly.pdbx_seq_one_letter_code
_entity_poly.pdbx_strand_id
1 'polypeptide(L)'
;MVLMLGNYIRMGTNLFPLWSVLVGIIALVEPKSFLWFGKDSIGFGLGVIMLGMGMTLKAEDFIRVWKEPKVIGLGVCSQFLIMPAWGALIAYAMKLPPEMAVGLILVASCPGGTASNVVVFLARGRVALSVSLTLASTIAAIWMTPLLTSWYAGHYLPVDPWALFRGILLVVLLPLTIGVGWNRFFPKSARQASAYSPLVSVLLILLIVGFVLADKKELILENWEILTGSVMILHFGGF
;
A
#
# COMPACT_ATOMS: atom_id res chain seq x y z
N MET A 1 -20.76 16.27 -20.32
CA MET A 1 -19.94 15.07 -20.55
C MET A 1 -18.91 14.83 -19.44
N VAL A 2 -18.07 15.82 -19.08
CA VAL A 2 -17.04 15.68 -18.01
C VAL A 2 -17.64 15.40 -16.61
N LEU A 3 -18.76 16.04 -16.24
CA LEU A 3 -19.43 15.81 -14.95
C LEU A 3 -20.07 14.41 -14.84
N MET A 4 -20.64 13.90 -15.92
CA MET A 4 -21.18 12.53 -15.92
C MET A 4 -20.07 11.50 -15.82
N LEU A 5 -18.98 11.67 -16.58
CA LEU A 5 -17.83 10.78 -16.51
C LEU A 5 -17.22 10.74 -15.10
N GLY A 6 -17.12 11.89 -14.42
CA GLY A 6 -16.67 11.97 -13.03
C GLY A 6 -17.56 11.20 -12.04
N ASN A 7 -18.88 11.17 -12.25
CA ASN A 7 -19.78 10.38 -11.43
C ASN A 7 -19.64 8.87 -11.65
N TYR A 8 -19.45 8.41 -12.88
CA TYR A 8 -19.21 6.99 -13.17
C TYR A 8 -17.84 6.52 -12.62
N ILE A 9 -16.81 7.35 -12.73
CA ILE A 9 -15.48 7.05 -12.13
C ILE A 9 -15.62 6.94 -10.61
N ARG A 10 -16.29 7.91 -9.96
CA ARG A 10 -16.54 7.87 -8.52
C ARG A 10 -17.35 6.64 -8.08
N MET A 11 -18.38 6.30 -8.83
CA MET A 11 -19.21 5.13 -8.52
C MET A 11 -18.41 3.83 -8.66
N GLY A 12 -17.60 3.69 -9.72
CA GLY A 12 -16.69 2.54 -9.91
C GLY A 12 -15.63 2.43 -8.81
N THR A 13 -15.02 3.55 -8.42
CA THR A 13 -14.01 3.55 -7.34
C THR A 13 -14.59 3.36 -5.95
N ASN A 14 -15.81 3.83 -5.68
CA ASN A 14 -16.49 3.62 -4.40
C ASN A 14 -16.88 2.14 -4.17
N LEU A 15 -17.08 1.39 -5.23
CA LEU A 15 -17.36 -0.04 -5.18
C LEU A 15 -16.09 -0.90 -5.14
N PHE A 16 -14.91 -0.30 -4.93
CA PHE A 16 -13.62 -1.01 -4.84
C PHE A 16 -13.65 -2.22 -3.90
N PRO A 17 -14.21 -2.15 -2.67
CA PRO A 17 -14.29 -3.34 -1.80
C PRO A 17 -15.08 -4.48 -2.43
N LEU A 18 -16.19 -4.18 -3.12
CA LEU A 18 -17.00 -5.19 -3.81
C LEU A 18 -16.22 -5.82 -4.97
N TRP A 19 -15.56 -4.99 -5.79
CA TRP A 19 -14.71 -5.47 -6.88
C TRP A 19 -13.55 -6.33 -6.39
N SER A 20 -12.94 -5.98 -5.25
CA SER A 20 -11.86 -6.76 -4.64
C SER A 20 -12.33 -8.15 -4.21
N VAL A 21 -13.53 -8.25 -3.62
CA VAL A 21 -14.12 -9.54 -3.25
C VAL A 21 -14.44 -10.38 -4.49
N LEU A 22 -15.06 -9.77 -5.51
CA LEU A 22 -15.40 -10.47 -6.76
C LEU A 22 -14.15 -11.00 -7.46
N VAL A 23 -13.13 -10.15 -7.61
CA VAL A 23 -11.84 -10.55 -8.22
C VAL A 23 -11.17 -11.65 -7.39
N GLY A 24 -11.22 -11.56 -6.06
CA GLY A 24 -10.71 -12.59 -5.16
C GLY A 24 -11.39 -13.94 -5.39
N ILE A 25 -12.72 -13.96 -5.46
CA ILE A 25 -13.49 -15.18 -5.73
C ILE A 25 -13.14 -15.75 -7.11
N ILE A 26 -13.12 -14.91 -8.16
CA ILE A 26 -12.79 -15.36 -9.53
C ILE A 26 -11.36 -15.91 -9.57
N ALA A 27 -10.39 -15.24 -8.94
CA ALA A 27 -9.00 -15.67 -8.90
C ALA A 27 -8.81 -17.05 -8.23
N LEU A 28 -9.59 -17.31 -7.17
CA LEU A 28 -9.55 -18.60 -6.47
C LEU A 28 -10.32 -19.70 -7.20
N VAL A 29 -11.41 -19.37 -7.92
CA VAL A 29 -12.18 -20.35 -8.69
C VAL A 29 -11.48 -20.69 -10.02
N GLU A 30 -11.14 -19.67 -10.81
CA GLU A 30 -10.53 -19.80 -12.13
C GLU A 30 -9.20 -18.99 -12.21
N PRO A 31 -8.09 -19.55 -11.68
CA PRO A 31 -6.80 -18.84 -11.63
C PRO A 31 -6.27 -18.36 -12.99
N LYS A 32 -6.57 -19.11 -14.07
CA LYS A 32 -6.13 -18.77 -15.41
C LYS A 32 -6.56 -17.38 -15.86
N SER A 33 -7.66 -16.86 -15.31
CA SER A 33 -8.19 -15.53 -15.61
C SER A 33 -7.21 -14.40 -15.24
N PHE A 34 -6.26 -14.62 -14.33
CA PHE A 34 -5.32 -13.61 -13.87
C PHE A 34 -3.84 -13.96 -14.08
N LEU A 35 -3.49 -15.23 -14.30
CA LEU A 35 -2.09 -15.67 -14.46
C LEU A 35 -1.37 -15.04 -15.65
N TRP A 36 -2.12 -14.56 -16.65
CA TRP A 36 -1.56 -13.84 -17.80
C TRP A 36 -0.87 -12.52 -17.42
N PHE A 37 -1.24 -11.91 -16.28
CA PHE A 37 -0.68 -10.62 -15.83
C PHE A 37 0.83 -10.73 -15.51
N GLY A 38 1.26 -11.85 -14.94
CA GLY A 38 2.65 -12.17 -14.69
C GLY A 38 3.31 -11.36 -13.56
N LYS A 39 4.39 -11.89 -12.98
CA LYS A 39 5.12 -11.25 -11.87
C LYS A 39 5.78 -9.92 -12.25
N ASP A 40 6.30 -9.85 -13.48
CA ASP A 40 7.01 -8.66 -13.97
C ASP A 40 6.08 -7.45 -14.10
N SER A 41 4.79 -7.69 -14.38
CA SER A 41 3.78 -6.64 -14.50
C SER A 41 3.40 -6.00 -13.16
N ILE A 42 3.64 -6.68 -12.01
CA ILE A 42 3.35 -6.14 -10.68
C ILE A 42 4.15 -4.87 -10.43
N GLY A 43 5.47 -4.92 -10.65
CA GLY A 43 6.35 -3.77 -10.43
C GLY A 43 5.97 -2.58 -11.30
N PHE A 44 5.64 -2.83 -12.57
CA PHE A 44 5.15 -1.80 -13.49
C PHE A 44 3.81 -1.21 -13.01
N GLY A 45 2.84 -2.07 -12.66
CA GLY A 45 1.54 -1.65 -12.17
C GLY A 45 1.64 -0.78 -10.91
N LEU A 46 2.44 -1.20 -9.93
CA LEU A 46 2.72 -0.42 -8.73
C LEU A 46 3.38 0.92 -9.07
N GLY A 47 4.34 0.94 -9.99
CA GLY A 47 4.98 2.17 -10.46
C GLY A 47 3.99 3.16 -11.07
N VAL A 48 3.04 2.69 -11.88
CA VAL A 48 1.98 3.53 -12.47
C VAL A 48 1.06 4.09 -11.38
N ILE A 49 0.70 3.28 -10.38
CA ILE A 49 -0.09 3.74 -9.22
C ILE A 49 0.66 4.83 -8.46
N MET A 50 1.95 4.63 -8.18
CA MET A 50 2.78 5.61 -7.46
C MET A 50 2.99 6.89 -8.27
N LEU A 51 3.15 6.79 -9.58
CA LEU A 51 3.20 7.95 -10.48
C LEU A 51 1.90 8.77 -10.39
N GLY A 52 0.75 8.09 -10.48
CA GLY A 52 -0.56 8.71 -10.31
C GLY A 52 -0.72 9.43 -8.97
N MET A 53 -0.30 8.78 -7.90
CA MET A 53 -0.27 9.39 -6.55
C MET A 53 0.63 10.64 -6.52
N GLY A 54 1.84 10.55 -7.08
CA GLY A 54 2.77 11.67 -7.15
C GLY A 54 2.18 12.89 -7.87
N MET A 55 1.43 12.68 -8.96
CA MET A 55 0.75 13.76 -9.68
C MET A 55 -0.35 14.47 -8.85
N THR A 56 -0.86 13.86 -7.79
CA THR A 56 -1.85 14.48 -6.90
C THR A 56 -1.23 15.28 -5.76
N LEU A 57 0.04 15.02 -5.40
CA LEU A 57 0.75 15.68 -4.32
C LEU A 57 1.14 17.10 -4.70
N LYS A 58 1.01 18.02 -3.74
CA LYS A 58 1.37 19.42 -3.87
C LYS A 58 2.55 19.78 -2.99
N ALA A 59 3.27 20.84 -3.35
CA ALA A 59 4.39 21.35 -2.55
C ALA A 59 3.97 21.71 -1.12
N GLU A 60 2.72 22.17 -0.94
CA GLU A 60 2.14 22.50 0.36
C GLU A 60 2.05 21.29 1.28
N ASP A 61 1.87 20.09 0.75
CA ASP A 61 1.77 18.85 1.53
C ASP A 61 3.13 18.53 2.19
N PHE A 62 4.23 18.75 1.47
CA PHE A 62 5.58 18.62 2.01
C PHE A 62 5.89 19.68 3.06
N ILE A 63 5.48 20.94 2.84
CA ILE A 63 5.69 22.04 3.81
C ILE A 63 4.93 21.77 5.10
N ARG A 64 3.75 21.14 5.05
CA ARG A 64 2.97 20.79 6.24
C ARG A 64 3.68 19.80 7.15
N VAL A 65 4.45 18.87 6.59
CA VAL A 65 5.26 17.94 7.38
C VAL A 65 6.19 18.69 8.35
N TRP A 66 6.74 19.83 7.90
CA TRP A 66 7.64 20.66 8.71
C TRP A 66 6.92 21.61 9.67
N LYS A 67 5.61 21.84 9.50
CA LYS A 67 4.85 22.74 10.39
C LYS A 67 4.42 22.09 11.71
N GLU A 68 4.21 20.78 11.74
CA GLU A 68 3.80 20.03 12.92
C GLU A 68 4.76 18.86 13.22
N PRO A 69 6.07 19.10 13.38
CA PRO A 69 7.08 18.02 13.41
C PRO A 69 6.91 17.07 14.58
N LYS A 70 6.44 17.55 15.74
CA LYS A 70 6.22 16.73 16.94
C LYS A 70 5.10 15.71 16.73
N VAL A 71 3.98 16.14 16.16
CA VAL A 71 2.82 15.27 15.93
C VAL A 71 3.14 14.25 14.83
N ILE A 72 3.76 14.70 13.75
CA ILE A 72 4.16 13.83 12.64
C ILE A 72 5.26 12.87 13.07
N GLY A 73 6.27 13.35 13.79
CA GLY A 73 7.33 12.50 14.33
C GLY A 73 6.78 11.43 15.27
N LEU A 74 5.85 11.78 16.18
CA LEU A 74 5.19 10.81 17.06
C LEU A 74 4.42 9.76 16.26
N GLY A 75 3.63 10.18 15.25
CA GLY A 75 2.86 9.26 14.43
C GLY A 75 3.75 8.30 13.62
N VAL A 76 4.81 8.82 13.00
CA VAL A 76 5.79 7.99 12.26
C VAL A 76 6.53 7.04 13.19
N CYS A 77 6.98 7.51 14.35
CA CYS A 77 7.63 6.64 15.35
C CYS A 77 6.66 5.55 15.84
N SER A 78 5.42 5.90 16.16
CA SER A 78 4.41 4.91 16.58
C SER A 78 4.18 3.86 15.49
N GLN A 79 4.05 4.27 14.23
CA GLN A 79 3.87 3.35 13.10
C GLN A 79 5.02 2.34 13.02
N PHE A 80 6.26 2.81 13.02
CA PHE A 80 7.43 1.94 12.80
C PHE A 80 7.95 1.24 14.06
N LEU A 81 7.51 1.62 15.25
CA LEU A 81 7.82 0.90 16.49
C LEU A 81 6.74 -0.13 16.84
N ILE A 82 5.47 0.30 16.80
CA ILE A 82 4.38 -0.54 17.30
C ILE A 82 4.01 -1.62 16.28
N MET A 83 3.76 -1.23 15.04
CA MET A 83 3.23 -2.17 14.03
C MET A 83 4.18 -3.32 13.71
N PRO A 84 5.50 -3.11 13.44
CA PRO A 84 6.42 -4.21 13.18
C PRO A 84 6.62 -5.13 14.39
N ALA A 85 6.68 -4.56 15.61
CA ALA A 85 6.77 -5.34 16.84
C ALA A 85 5.50 -6.18 17.06
N TRP A 86 4.31 -5.60 16.79
CA TRP A 86 3.04 -6.30 16.85
C TRP A 86 2.96 -7.42 15.81
N GLY A 87 3.37 -7.17 14.57
CA GLY A 87 3.44 -8.19 13.52
C GLY A 87 4.38 -9.34 13.87
N ALA A 88 5.55 -9.03 14.44
CA ALA A 88 6.50 -10.04 14.90
C ALA A 88 5.96 -10.86 16.08
N LEU A 89 5.26 -10.21 17.02
CA LEU A 89 4.61 -10.88 18.15
C LEU A 89 3.54 -11.86 17.69
N ILE A 90 2.70 -11.46 16.72
CA ILE A 90 1.67 -12.33 16.13
C ILE A 90 2.32 -13.52 15.43
N ALA A 91 3.35 -13.28 14.61
CA ALA A 91 4.07 -14.32 13.89
C ALA A 91 4.64 -15.36 14.86
N TYR A 92 5.21 -14.92 15.97
CA TYR A 92 5.76 -15.78 17.02
C TYR A 92 4.66 -16.54 17.79
N ALA A 93 3.62 -15.82 18.26
CA ALA A 93 2.55 -16.40 19.07
C ALA A 93 1.72 -17.43 18.32
N MET A 94 1.43 -17.17 17.04
CA MET A 94 0.68 -18.07 16.17
C MET A 94 1.56 -19.14 15.51
N LYS A 95 2.89 -19.12 15.74
CA LYS A 95 3.85 -20.06 15.13
C LYS A 95 3.71 -20.15 13.62
N LEU A 96 3.63 -18.97 12.97
CA LEU A 96 3.43 -18.91 11.52
C LEU A 96 4.55 -19.61 10.75
N PRO A 97 4.25 -20.28 9.63
CA PRO A 97 5.25 -20.74 8.70
C PRO A 97 6.20 -19.60 8.30
N PRO A 98 7.49 -19.86 8.04
CA PRO A 98 8.50 -18.82 7.82
C PRO A 98 8.10 -17.80 6.74
N GLU A 99 7.58 -18.26 5.60
CA GLU A 99 7.16 -17.38 4.51
C GLU A 99 6.01 -16.45 4.90
N MET A 100 5.04 -16.95 5.68
CA MET A 100 3.91 -16.16 6.17
C MET A 100 4.33 -15.18 7.26
N ALA A 101 5.24 -15.60 8.15
CA ALA A 101 5.80 -14.74 9.18
C ALA A 101 6.54 -13.54 8.56
N VAL A 102 7.40 -13.78 7.56
CA VAL A 102 8.08 -12.73 6.81
C VAL A 102 7.09 -11.80 6.11
N GLY A 103 6.07 -12.36 5.46
CA GLY A 103 5.01 -11.57 4.79
C GLY A 103 4.25 -10.68 5.77
N LEU A 104 3.83 -11.21 6.92
CA LEU A 104 3.11 -10.46 7.96
C LEU A 104 3.96 -9.33 8.55
N ILE A 105 5.23 -9.61 8.87
CA ILE A 105 6.17 -8.62 9.39
C ILE A 105 6.46 -7.54 8.35
N LEU A 106 6.60 -7.91 7.07
CA LEU A 106 6.79 -6.97 5.98
C LEU A 106 5.59 -6.02 5.87
N VAL A 107 4.36 -6.54 5.88
CA VAL A 107 3.13 -5.72 5.85
C VAL A 107 3.07 -4.80 7.06
N ALA A 108 3.37 -5.30 8.25
CA ALA A 108 3.41 -4.50 9.48
C ALA A 108 4.49 -3.40 9.43
N SER A 109 5.56 -3.61 8.67
CA SER A 109 6.66 -2.64 8.47
C SER A 109 6.40 -1.66 7.32
N CYS A 110 5.26 -1.73 6.64
CA CYS A 110 4.87 -0.81 5.59
C CYS A 110 4.37 0.54 6.17
N PRO A 111 4.44 1.63 5.38
CA PRO A 111 3.90 2.92 5.78
C PRO A 111 2.38 2.91 5.84
N GLY A 112 1.80 3.89 6.51
CA GLY A 112 0.35 4.08 6.58
C GLY A 112 -0.30 4.23 5.20
N GLY A 113 -1.43 3.57 4.97
CA GLY A 113 -2.13 3.57 3.69
C GLY A 113 -2.91 4.85 3.44
N THR A 114 -3.01 5.27 2.18
CA THR A 114 -3.78 6.45 1.74
C THR A 114 -5.28 6.32 2.00
N ALA A 115 -5.79 5.09 2.18
CA ALA A 115 -7.18 4.83 2.54
C ALA A 115 -7.56 5.48 3.88
N SER A 116 -6.61 5.62 4.81
CA SER A 116 -6.82 6.30 6.09
C SER A 116 -7.27 7.76 5.92
N ASN A 117 -6.82 8.44 4.86
CA ASN A 117 -7.23 9.82 4.58
C ASN A 117 -8.74 9.93 4.29
N VAL A 118 -9.32 8.91 3.65
CA VAL A 118 -10.76 8.83 3.38
C VAL A 118 -11.53 8.59 4.68
N VAL A 119 -11.04 7.69 5.52
CA VAL A 119 -11.65 7.41 6.84
C VAL A 119 -11.64 8.67 7.72
N VAL A 120 -10.50 9.38 7.77
CA VAL A 120 -10.38 10.65 8.51
C VAL A 120 -11.32 11.72 7.95
N PHE A 121 -11.49 11.79 6.63
CA PHE A 121 -12.46 12.70 6.00
C PHE A 121 -13.90 12.38 6.42
N LEU A 122 -14.29 11.11 6.36
CA LEU A 122 -15.64 10.67 6.79
C LEU A 122 -15.88 10.91 8.28
N ALA A 123 -14.86 10.72 9.10
CA ALA A 123 -14.88 11.01 10.55
C ALA A 123 -14.82 12.53 10.87
N ARG A 124 -14.83 13.42 9.84
CA ARG A 124 -14.66 14.87 9.98
C ARG A 124 -13.39 15.29 10.73
N GLY A 125 -12.34 14.46 10.63
CA GLY A 125 -11.04 14.73 11.24
C GLY A 125 -10.15 15.65 10.40
N ARG A 126 -8.91 15.83 10.86
CA ARG A 126 -7.91 16.69 10.19
C ARG A 126 -7.26 15.97 9.01
N VAL A 127 -7.93 15.97 7.85
CA VAL A 127 -7.43 15.31 6.61
C VAL A 127 -6.02 15.77 6.23
N ALA A 128 -5.73 17.06 6.40
CA ALA A 128 -4.41 17.61 6.11
C ALA A 128 -3.30 16.96 6.94
N LEU A 129 -3.56 16.66 8.22
CA LEU A 129 -2.63 15.95 9.10
C LEU A 129 -2.47 14.49 8.64
N SER A 130 -3.55 13.81 8.31
CA SER A 130 -3.53 12.43 7.82
C SER A 130 -2.70 12.29 6.54
N VAL A 131 -2.88 13.20 5.57
CA VAL A 131 -2.06 13.24 4.34
C VAL A 131 -0.59 13.46 4.66
N SER A 132 -0.27 14.39 5.59
CA SER A 132 1.11 14.66 5.99
C SER A 132 1.75 13.47 6.69
N LEU A 133 1.02 12.75 7.54
CA LEU A 133 1.48 11.52 8.20
C LEU A 133 1.75 10.41 7.17
N THR A 134 0.84 10.20 6.23
CA THR A 134 1.01 9.22 5.15
C THR A 134 2.25 9.55 4.31
N LEU A 135 2.44 10.81 3.94
CA LEU A 135 3.61 11.25 3.17
C LEU A 135 4.90 11.04 3.95
N ALA A 136 4.95 11.48 5.22
CA ALA A 136 6.12 11.33 6.07
C ALA A 136 6.47 9.86 6.32
N SER A 137 5.47 9.00 6.60
CA SER A 137 5.68 7.57 6.77
C SER A 137 6.14 6.89 5.48
N THR A 138 5.64 7.31 4.31
CA THR A 138 6.08 6.78 3.01
C THR A 138 7.55 7.11 2.75
N ILE A 139 8.00 8.33 3.08
CA ILE A 139 9.41 8.72 2.97
C ILE A 139 10.26 7.91 3.97
N ALA A 140 9.83 7.81 5.22
CA ALA A 140 10.52 7.04 6.25
C ALA A 140 10.61 5.53 5.92
N ALA A 141 9.59 4.96 5.26
CA ALA A 141 9.53 3.57 4.86
C ALA A 141 10.69 3.13 3.96
N ILE A 142 11.28 4.05 3.19
CA ILE A 142 12.42 3.75 2.31
C ILE A 142 13.55 3.08 3.09
N TRP A 143 13.77 3.53 4.33
CA TRP A 143 14.80 3.02 5.23
C TRP A 143 14.23 2.08 6.29
N MET A 144 13.10 2.47 6.90
CA MET A 144 12.54 1.74 8.04
C MET A 144 11.99 0.38 7.64
N THR A 145 11.30 0.26 6.50
CA THR A 145 10.72 -1.03 6.07
C THR A 145 11.80 -2.09 5.84
N PRO A 146 12.88 -1.85 5.06
CA PRO A 146 13.95 -2.82 4.88
C PRO A 146 14.65 -3.21 6.18
N LEU A 147 14.96 -2.22 7.03
CA LEU A 147 15.65 -2.45 8.30
C LEU A 147 14.82 -3.26 9.26
N LEU A 148 13.57 -2.86 9.49
CA LEU A 148 12.68 -3.53 10.45
C LEU A 148 12.28 -4.91 9.97
N THR A 149 12.00 -5.06 8.67
CA THR A 149 11.71 -6.39 8.10
C THR A 149 12.90 -7.30 8.25
N SER A 150 14.10 -6.86 7.93
CA SER A 150 15.32 -7.66 8.11
C SER A 150 15.56 -7.99 9.58
N TRP A 151 15.34 -7.06 10.49
CA TRP A 151 15.55 -7.26 11.93
C TRP A 151 14.55 -8.25 12.52
N TYR A 152 13.25 -8.07 12.28
CA TYR A 152 12.22 -8.91 12.87
C TYR A 152 12.00 -10.23 12.10
N ALA A 153 12.13 -10.21 10.78
CA ALA A 153 11.87 -11.39 9.94
C ALA A 153 13.12 -12.21 9.60
N GLY A 154 14.33 -11.67 9.82
CA GLY A 154 15.58 -12.34 9.50
C GLY A 154 15.83 -13.65 10.26
N HIS A 155 15.11 -13.89 11.36
CA HIS A 155 15.14 -15.15 12.09
C HIS A 155 14.36 -16.28 11.40
N TYR A 156 13.38 -15.93 10.56
CA TYR A 156 12.55 -16.90 9.84
C TYR A 156 13.16 -17.27 8.49
N LEU A 157 13.55 -16.25 7.71
CA LEU A 157 14.21 -16.41 6.41
C LEU A 157 15.25 -15.29 6.23
N PRO A 158 16.35 -15.54 5.51
CA PRO A 158 17.32 -14.49 5.19
C PRO A 158 16.64 -13.44 4.29
N VAL A 159 16.47 -12.23 4.82
CA VAL A 159 15.91 -11.09 4.11
C VAL A 159 17.07 -10.15 3.77
N ASP A 160 17.27 -9.89 2.48
CA ASP A 160 18.25 -8.87 2.04
C ASP A 160 17.66 -7.46 2.14
N PRO A 161 18.07 -6.65 3.12
CA PRO A 161 17.54 -5.31 3.29
C PRO A 161 17.90 -4.39 2.12
N TRP A 162 19.02 -4.68 1.44
CA TRP A 162 19.46 -3.88 0.31
C TRP A 162 18.59 -4.12 -0.94
N ALA A 163 18.20 -5.37 -1.18
CA ALA A 163 17.26 -5.73 -2.24
C ALA A 163 15.88 -5.07 -2.00
N LEU A 164 15.38 -5.11 -0.76
CA LEU A 164 14.13 -4.41 -0.37
C LEU A 164 14.25 -2.89 -0.56
N PHE A 165 15.35 -2.28 -0.12
CA PHE A 165 15.60 -0.85 -0.30
C PHE A 165 15.57 -0.45 -1.77
N ARG A 166 16.30 -1.17 -2.63
CA ARG A 166 16.28 -0.93 -4.08
C ARG A 166 14.90 -1.09 -4.68
N GLY A 167 14.15 -2.12 -4.25
CA GLY A 167 12.77 -2.34 -4.70
C GLY A 167 11.87 -1.16 -4.37
N ILE A 168 11.89 -0.68 -3.12
CA ILE A 168 11.10 0.49 -2.69
C ILE A 168 11.53 1.74 -3.46
N LEU A 169 12.83 1.94 -3.65
CA LEU A 169 13.36 3.09 -4.35
C LEU A 169 12.90 3.13 -5.82
N LEU A 170 12.96 1.99 -6.51
CA LEU A 170 12.61 1.92 -7.94
C LEU A 170 11.10 1.87 -8.19
N VAL A 171 10.35 1.14 -7.34
CA VAL A 171 8.92 0.89 -7.58
C VAL A 171 8.05 1.95 -6.92
N VAL A 172 8.50 2.55 -5.83
CA VAL A 172 7.72 3.55 -5.07
C VAL A 172 8.27 4.95 -5.25
N LEU A 173 9.52 5.19 -4.81
CA LEU A 173 10.05 6.56 -4.73
C LEU A 173 10.28 7.18 -6.11
N LEU A 174 10.87 6.45 -7.04
CA LEU A 174 11.19 6.96 -8.38
C LEU A 174 9.92 7.41 -9.13
N PRO A 175 8.87 6.57 -9.30
CA PRO A 175 7.65 6.99 -9.96
C PRO A 175 6.92 8.12 -9.21
N LEU A 176 6.92 8.08 -7.88
CA LEU A 176 6.33 9.12 -7.04
C LEU A 176 6.99 10.48 -7.29
N THR A 177 8.32 10.53 -7.30
CA THR A 177 9.09 11.77 -7.54
C THR A 177 8.91 12.27 -8.96
N ILE A 178 8.85 11.38 -9.97
CA ILE A 178 8.51 11.74 -11.34
C ILE A 178 7.11 12.35 -11.40
N GLY A 179 6.12 11.77 -10.71
CA GLY A 179 4.76 12.30 -10.64
C GLY A 179 4.68 13.69 -10.00
N VAL A 180 5.39 13.91 -8.90
CA VAL A 180 5.50 15.23 -8.24
C VAL A 180 6.17 16.24 -9.17
N GLY A 181 7.26 15.85 -9.83
CA GLY A 181 7.95 16.69 -10.83
C GLY A 181 7.01 17.04 -11.98
N TRP A 182 6.29 16.04 -12.50
CA TRP A 182 5.29 16.29 -13.56
C TRP A 182 4.23 17.30 -13.12
N ASN A 183 3.69 17.16 -11.92
CA ASN A 183 2.73 18.13 -11.38
C ASN A 183 3.35 19.54 -11.24
N ARG A 184 4.62 19.63 -10.89
CA ARG A 184 5.34 20.91 -10.73
C ARG A 184 5.59 21.61 -12.06
N PHE A 185 6.07 20.88 -13.09
CA PHE A 185 6.49 21.45 -14.36
C PHE A 185 5.36 21.53 -15.40
N PHE A 186 4.39 20.58 -15.35
CA PHE A 186 3.28 20.48 -16.29
C PHE A 186 1.92 20.36 -15.58
N PRO A 187 1.51 21.38 -14.78
CA PRO A 187 0.34 21.28 -13.90
C PRO A 187 -0.99 21.06 -14.63
N LYS A 188 -1.13 21.55 -15.87
CA LYS A 188 -2.33 21.34 -16.68
C LYS A 188 -2.48 19.88 -17.09
N SER A 189 -1.41 19.28 -17.61
CA SER A 189 -1.37 17.88 -18.03
C SER A 189 -1.50 16.94 -16.83
N ALA A 190 -0.80 17.22 -15.73
CA ALA A 190 -0.88 16.45 -14.48
C ALA A 190 -2.32 16.45 -13.92
N ARG A 191 -3.03 17.59 -13.95
CA ARG A 191 -4.43 17.68 -13.51
C ARG A 191 -5.36 16.84 -14.38
N GLN A 192 -5.14 16.78 -15.69
CA GLN A 192 -5.93 15.93 -16.58
C GLN A 192 -5.66 14.45 -16.33
N ALA A 193 -4.38 14.06 -16.22
CA ALA A 193 -3.98 12.68 -15.94
C ALA A 193 -4.45 12.22 -14.55
N SER A 194 -4.32 13.06 -13.52
CA SER A 194 -4.72 12.75 -12.15
C SER A 194 -6.23 12.55 -11.98
N ALA A 195 -7.05 13.08 -12.89
CA ALA A 195 -8.49 12.83 -12.89
C ALA A 195 -8.83 11.35 -13.16
N TYR A 196 -8.01 10.65 -13.95
CA TYR A 196 -8.17 9.23 -14.25
C TYR A 196 -7.35 8.32 -13.33
N SER A 197 -6.39 8.89 -12.60
CA SER A 197 -5.49 8.13 -11.71
C SER A 197 -6.23 7.20 -10.73
N PRO A 198 -7.34 7.60 -10.07
CA PRO A 198 -8.04 6.68 -9.16
C PRO A 198 -8.60 5.45 -9.87
N LEU A 199 -9.15 5.61 -11.07
CA LEU A 199 -9.68 4.49 -11.85
C LEU A 199 -8.56 3.54 -12.28
N VAL A 200 -7.47 4.07 -12.83
CA VAL A 200 -6.30 3.29 -13.25
C VAL A 200 -5.70 2.55 -12.04
N SER A 201 -5.58 3.22 -10.89
CA SER A 201 -5.08 2.60 -9.66
C SER A 201 -5.97 1.44 -9.20
N VAL A 202 -7.29 1.63 -9.18
CA VAL A 202 -8.23 0.56 -8.81
C VAL A 202 -8.10 -0.64 -9.74
N LEU A 203 -8.08 -0.43 -11.05
CA LEU A 203 -7.94 -1.52 -12.03
C LEU A 203 -6.62 -2.28 -11.87
N LEU A 204 -5.51 -1.55 -11.70
CA LEU A 204 -4.20 -2.18 -11.51
C LEU A 204 -4.13 -2.94 -10.18
N ILE A 205 -4.67 -2.37 -9.09
CA ILE A 205 -4.72 -3.08 -7.80
C ILE A 205 -5.55 -4.37 -7.92
N LEU A 206 -6.70 -4.33 -8.60
CA LEU A 206 -7.53 -5.52 -8.81
C LEU A 206 -6.80 -6.59 -9.62
N LEU A 207 -6.06 -6.20 -10.67
CA LEU A 207 -5.25 -7.13 -11.45
C LEU A 207 -4.11 -7.73 -10.63
N ILE A 208 -3.40 -6.92 -9.85
CA ILE A 208 -2.31 -7.38 -8.98
C ILE A 208 -2.86 -8.34 -7.93
N VAL A 209 -3.94 -7.98 -7.23
CA VAL A 209 -4.58 -8.84 -6.22
C VAL A 209 -5.06 -10.13 -6.84
N GLY A 210 -5.75 -10.06 -7.99
CA GLY A 210 -6.21 -11.24 -8.72
C GLY A 210 -5.06 -12.19 -9.09
N PHE A 211 -3.97 -11.64 -9.63
CA PHE A 211 -2.78 -12.42 -9.96
C PHE A 211 -2.14 -13.09 -8.73
N VAL A 212 -1.94 -12.33 -7.63
CA VAL A 212 -1.32 -12.85 -6.40
C VAL A 212 -2.17 -13.96 -5.78
N LEU A 213 -3.48 -13.78 -5.72
CA LEU A 213 -4.41 -14.81 -5.22
C LEU A 213 -4.41 -16.06 -6.11
N ALA A 214 -4.36 -15.87 -7.42
CA ALA A 214 -4.30 -16.97 -8.38
C ALA A 214 -2.96 -17.76 -8.30
N ASP A 215 -1.83 -17.04 -8.20
CA ASP A 215 -0.48 -17.62 -8.10
C ASP A 215 -0.27 -18.39 -6.78
N LYS A 216 -0.90 -17.93 -5.70
CA LYS A 216 -0.73 -18.51 -4.35
C LYS A 216 -1.98 -19.26 -3.85
N LYS A 217 -2.89 -19.63 -4.75
CA LYS A 217 -4.17 -20.28 -4.41
C LYS A 217 -4.01 -21.45 -3.46
N GLU A 218 -3.12 -22.40 -3.76
CA GLU A 218 -2.94 -23.61 -2.96
C GLU A 218 -2.48 -23.26 -1.54
N LEU A 219 -1.44 -22.42 -1.42
CA LEU A 219 -0.92 -21.96 -0.14
C LEU A 219 -2.00 -21.26 0.71
N ILE A 220 -2.84 -20.44 0.07
CA ILE A 220 -3.91 -19.70 0.74
C ILE A 220 -5.00 -20.65 1.24
N LEU A 221 -5.41 -21.62 0.40
CA LEU A 221 -6.47 -22.56 0.75
C LEU A 221 -6.03 -23.56 1.85
N GLU A 222 -4.75 -23.97 1.84
CA GLU A 222 -4.21 -24.85 2.88
C GLU A 222 -4.08 -24.14 4.24
N ASN A 223 -3.86 -22.83 4.24
CA ASN A 223 -3.55 -22.07 5.46
C ASN A 223 -4.55 -20.93 5.76
N TRP A 224 -5.76 -21.00 5.22
CA TRP A 224 -6.73 -19.90 5.26
C TRP A 224 -7.10 -19.46 6.68
N GLU A 225 -7.19 -20.40 7.64
CA GLU A 225 -7.53 -20.10 9.04
C GLU A 225 -6.43 -19.27 9.70
N ILE A 226 -5.19 -19.71 9.55
CA ILE A 226 -4.02 -19.03 10.14
C ILE A 226 -3.82 -17.66 9.49
N LEU A 227 -3.94 -17.58 8.15
CA LEU A 227 -3.82 -16.32 7.42
C LEU A 227 -4.90 -15.32 7.83
N THR A 228 -6.16 -15.75 7.85
CA THR A 228 -7.28 -14.88 8.24
C THR A 228 -7.13 -14.43 9.68
N GLY A 229 -6.82 -15.34 10.60
CA GLY A 229 -6.61 -15.02 12.01
C GLY A 229 -5.48 -14.02 12.23
N SER A 230 -4.32 -14.25 11.62
CA SER A 230 -3.15 -13.37 11.76
C SER A 230 -3.40 -11.97 11.20
N VAL A 231 -4.05 -11.87 10.02
CA VAL A 231 -4.39 -10.58 9.39
C VAL A 231 -5.44 -9.82 10.22
N MET A 232 -6.47 -10.51 10.72
CA MET A 232 -7.46 -9.87 11.59
C MET A 232 -6.81 -9.33 12.88
N ILE A 233 -6.01 -10.13 13.58
CA ILE A 233 -5.34 -9.70 14.81
C ILE A 233 -4.39 -8.52 14.53
N LEU A 234 -3.67 -8.55 13.39
CA LEU A 234 -2.80 -7.44 13.01
C LEU A 234 -3.59 -6.14 12.84
N HIS A 235 -4.72 -6.17 12.15
CA HIS A 235 -5.52 -4.98 11.89
C HIS A 235 -6.24 -4.48 13.15
N PHE A 236 -6.82 -5.36 13.95
CA PHE A 236 -7.49 -4.94 15.20
C PHE A 236 -6.51 -4.39 16.24
N GLY A 237 -5.26 -4.86 16.28
CA GLY A 237 -4.24 -4.34 17.19
C GLY A 237 -3.51 -3.11 16.66
N GLY A 238 -3.66 -2.81 15.36
CA GLY A 238 -3.01 -1.66 14.71
C GLY A 238 -3.86 -0.39 14.64
N PHE A 239 -5.13 -0.44 15.09
CA PHE A 239 -6.05 0.71 15.11
C PHE A 239 -6.17 1.31 16.51
#